data_b0ae25e6e4e8b867bf2065f5c14ab3c1
#
_entry.id   b0ae25e6e4e8b867bf2065f5c14ab3c1
#
_cell.length_a   1.000
_cell.length_b   1.000
_cell.length_c   1.000
_cell.angle_alpha   90.00
_cell.angle_beta   90.00
_cell.angle_gamma   90.00
#
_symmetry.space_group_name_H-M   'P 1'
#
loop_
_entity.id
_entity.type
_entity.pdbx_description
1 polymer ?
#
loop_
_entity_poly.entity_id
_entity_poly.type
_entity_poly.pdbx_seq_one_letter_code
_entity_poly.pdbx_strand_id
1 'polypeptide(L)'
;MNKFPKILFRTSGGTAFGKELGMGHIYRSMNLATHLKKSKLFFLIEDYGSSKEVISQRNFKQIFTLKKNISLDDDIDQTIQFIKKYNIQILIIDKYDLKLKFVKELTKVVATIVISDLKRIDFPANLVFNGFIGFKNKSILNKYGTKCFLGPNYQILDSRFSKKLRLKKKYDLLTTFGGFDEKDLSNMIIKKLSSSEYDLKVKLILGPAYDPKKLKQIKKTKHLSLNVIKHTNNLQKEIAQSKFVICSGGITTYELCNMQIPFAIICQVKHQ
;
A
#
# COMPACT_ATOMS: atom_id res chain seq x y z
N MET A 1 18.14 -28.93 9.99
CA MET A 1 16.84 -28.26 10.13
C MET A 1 16.98 -26.78 9.79
N ASN A 2 16.20 -26.23 8.85
CA ASN A 2 16.24 -24.82 8.52
C ASN A 2 15.82 -23.99 9.74
N LYS A 3 16.73 -23.19 10.27
CA LYS A 3 16.58 -22.38 11.49
C LYS A 3 15.48 -21.29 11.35
N PHE A 4 15.00 -21.01 10.15
CA PHE A 4 14.04 -19.94 9.86
C PHE A 4 12.84 -20.46 9.05
N PRO A 5 11.60 -19.98 9.34
CA PRO A 5 10.39 -20.48 8.72
C PRO A 5 10.28 -20.08 7.24
N LYS A 6 9.54 -20.89 6.49
CA LYS A 6 9.03 -20.54 5.16
C LYS A 6 7.73 -19.78 5.32
N ILE A 7 7.68 -18.57 4.79
CA ILE A 7 6.56 -17.64 4.94
C ILE A 7 5.98 -17.35 3.57
N LEU A 8 4.67 -17.50 3.43
CA LEU A 8 3.91 -17.13 2.25
C LEU A 8 3.14 -15.84 2.49
N PHE A 9 3.32 -14.86 1.63
CA PHE A 9 2.46 -13.68 1.51
C PHE A 9 1.40 -13.94 0.46
N ARG A 10 0.12 -14.07 0.88
CA ARG A 10 -1.02 -14.06 -0.02
C ARG A 10 -1.57 -12.64 -0.06
N THR A 11 -1.22 -11.93 -1.10
CA THR A 11 -1.57 -10.51 -1.25
C THR A 11 -2.22 -10.26 -2.61
N SER A 12 -2.83 -9.10 -2.78
CA SER A 12 -3.43 -8.67 -4.05
C SER A 12 -3.16 -7.19 -4.29
N GLY A 13 -3.09 -6.83 -5.53
CA GLY A 13 -2.88 -5.46 -5.99
C GLY A 13 -2.58 -5.44 -7.47
N GLY A 14 -2.60 -4.28 -8.07
CA GLY A 14 -2.28 -4.09 -9.48
C GLY A 14 -3.22 -3.15 -10.18
N THR A 15 -2.92 -2.92 -11.45
CA THR A 15 -3.64 -2.03 -12.34
C THR A 15 -4.27 -2.86 -13.46
N ALA A 16 -5.41 -3.49 -13.20
CA ALA A 16 -6.16 -4.15 -14.25
C ALA A 16 -7.23 -3.20 -14.80
N PHE A 17 -7.43 -3.23 -16.11
CA PHE A 17 -8.53 -2.52 -16.76
C PHE A 17 -9.86 -2.86 -16.07
N GLY A 18 -10.55 -1.85 -15.53
CA GLY A 18 -11.88 -1.97 -14.96
C GLY A 18 -11.97 -2.43 -13.50
N LYS A 19 -10.88 -2.84 -12.86
CA LYS A 19 -10.82 -3.09 -11.40
C LYS A 19 -9.43 -2.75 -10.88
N GLU A 20 -9.29 -1.55 -10.37
CA GLU A 20 -8.05 -1.16 -9.74
C GLU A 20 -8.07 -1.55 -8.27
N LEU A 21 -7.28 -2.55 -7.96
CA LEU A 21 -7.12 -3.01 -6.59
C LEU A 21 -6.17 -2.09 -5.77
N GLY A 22 -5.56 -1.10 -6.45
CA GLY A 22 -4.48 -0.32 -5.86
C GLY A 22 -3.24 -1.16 -5.56
N MET A 23 -2.17 -0.50 -5.14
CA MET A 23 -0.89 -1.14 -4.81
C MET A 23 -0.61 -1.22 -3.32
N GLY A 24 -1.52 -0.73 -2.47
CA GLY A 24 -1.31 -0.60 -1.02
C GLY A 24 -0.97 -1.91 -0.33
N HIS A 25 -1.72 -2.98 -0.62
CA HIS A 25 -1.50 -4.31 -0.04
C HIS A 25 -0.14 -4.90 -0.47
N ILE A 26 0.25 -4.73 -1.75
CA ILE A 26 1.54 -5.18 -2.27
C ILE A 26 2.69 -4.45 -1.56
N TYR A 27 2.64 -3.12 -1.48
CA TYR A 27 3.68 -2.34 -0.80
C TYR A 27 3.76 -2.68 0.69
N ARG A 28 2.63 -2.83 1.36
CA ARG A 28 2.58 -3.20 2.78
C ARG A 28 3.18 -4.58 3.02
N SER A 29 2.81 -5.57 2.21
CA SER A 29 3.39 -6.92 2.25
C SER A 29 4.89 -6.91 2.03
N MET A 30 5.38 -6.16 1.02
CA MET A 30 6.82 -6.02 0.76
C MET A 30 7.55 -5.33 1.91
N ASN A 31 6.96 -4.28 2.49
CA ASN A 31 7.54 -3.58 3.62
C ASN A 31 7.74 -4.52 4.81
N LEU A 32 6.71 -5.32 5.15
CA LEU A 32 6.83 -6.33 6.19
C LEU A 32 7.90 -7.38 5.84
N ALA A 33 7.90 -7.87 4.60
CA ALA A 33 8.85 -8.87 4.11
C ALA A 33 10.33 -8.42 4.25
N THR A 34 10.61 -7.10 4.13
CA THR A 34 11.98 -6.59 4.32
C THR A 34 12.53 -6.80 5.73
N HIS A 35 11.66 -6.95 6.73
CA HIS A 35 12.05 -7.23 8.11
C HIS A 35 12.16 -8.73 8.43
N LEU A 36 11.72 -9.59 7.50
CA LEU A 36 11.71 -11.05 7.66
C LEU A 36 12.80 -11.74 6.80
N LYS A 37 13.88 -11.04 6.48
CA LYS A 37 14.95 -11.47 5.55
C LYS A 37 15.63 -12.80 5.90
N LYS A 38 15.61 -13.21 7.16
CA LYS A 38 16.16 -14.50 7.59
C LYS A 38 15.26 -15.68 7.17
N SER A 39 13.97 -15.44 6.90
CA SER A 39 13.01 -16.43 6.46
C SER A 39 13.05 -16.64 4.95
N LYS A 40 12.63 -17.82 4.49
CA LYS A 40 12.41 -18.05 3.05
C LYS A 40 11.03 -17.51 2.68
N LEU A 41 10.99 -16.45 1.88
CA LEU A 41 9.79 -15.68 1.58
C LEU A 41 9.24 -16.05 0.20
N PHE A 42 7.93 -16.24 0.15
CA PHE A 42 7.17 -16.52 -1.07
C PHE A 42 6.05 -15.49 -1.19
N PHE A 43 5.76 -15.09 -2.41
CA PHE A 43 4.60 -14.25 -2.75
C PHE A 43 3.69 -15.01 -3.69
N LEU A 44 2.42 -15.10 -3.34
CA LEU A 44 1.35 -15.63 -4.19
C LEU A 44 0.34 -14.52 -4.42
N ILE A 45 0.24 -14.06 -5.67
CA ILE A 45 -0.53 -12.89 -6.07
C ILE A 45 -1.48 -13.22 -7.21
N GLU A 46 -2.58 -12.50 -7.34
CA GLU A 46 -3.40 -12.55 -8.55
C GLU A 46 -2.70 -11.76 -9.68
N ASP A 47 -2.81 -12.25 -10.91
CA ASP A 47 -2.15 -11.63 -12.05
C ASP A 47 -2.92 -10.41 -12.58
N TYR A 48 -2.76 -9.29 -11.91
CA TYR A 48 -3.29 -8.00 -12.31
C TYR A 48 -2.25 -7.07 -12.96
N GLY A 49 -1.22 -7.63 -13.58
CA GLY A 49 -0.21 -6.88 -14.29
C GLY A 49 0.99 -6.47 -13.42
N SER A 50 1.26 -5.19 -13.23
CA SER A 50 2.51 -4.64 -12.68
C SER A 50 2.97 -5.16 -11.30
N SER A 51 2.14 -5.91 -10.57
CA SER A 51 2.46 -6.37 -9.21
C SER A 51 3.68 -7.26 -9.13
N LYS A 52 3.84 -8.20 -10.07
CA LYS A 52 5.01 -9.10 -10.12
C LYS A 52 6.30 -8.32 -10.35
N GLU A 53 6.28 -7.36 -11.26
CA GLU A 53 7.44 -6.50 -11.55
C GLU A 53 7.83 -5.66 -10.35
N VAL A 54 6.85 -5.02 -9.69
CA VAL A 54 7.08 -4.19 -8.51
C VAL A 54 7.69 -5.01 -7.36
N ILE A 55 7.22 -6.24 -7.14
CA ILE A 55 7.80 -7.13 -6.11
C ILE A 55 9.22 -7.54 -6.49
N SER A 56 9.47 -7.87 -7.75
CA SER A 56 10.81 -8.29 -8.23
C SER A 56 11.84 -7.18 -8.14
N GLN A 57 11.46 -5.92 -8.37
CA GLN A 57 12.33 -4.74 -8.23
C GLN A 57 12.87 -4.55 -6.79
N ARG A 58 12.23 -5.15 -5.79
CA ARG A 58 12.73 -5.20 -4.40
C ARG A 58 13.53 -6.46 -4.06
N ASN A 59 14.02 -7.17 -5.08
CA ASN A 59 14.85 -8.39 -4.96
C ASN A 59 14.14 -9.59 -4.31
N PHE A 60 12.81 -9.64 -4.28
CA PHE A 60 12.10 -10.86 -3.95
C PHE A 60 12.07 -11.78 -5.17
N LYS A 61 12.49 -13.05 -5.02
CA LYS A 61 12.67 -13.99 -6.14
C LYS A 61 11.55 -15.02 -6.27
N GLN A 62 10.91 -15.37 -5.16
CA GLN A 62 9.87 -16.43 -5.13
C GLN A 62 8.49 -15.79 -5.29
N ILE A 63 8.14 -15.42 -6.53
CA ILE A 63 6.88 -14.75 -6.87
C ILE A 63 6.08 -15.66 -7.79
N PHE A 64 4.87 -15.99 -7.39
CA PHE A 64 3.95 -16.88 -8.11
C PHE A 64 2.63 -16.16 -8.35
N THR A 65 2.02 -16.44 -9.48
CA THR A 65 0.78 -15.78 -9.89
C THR A 65 -0.37 -16.78 -9.95
N LEU A 66 -1.53 -16.34 -9.51
CA LEU A 66 -2.82 -16.97 -9.75
C LEU A 66 -3.54 -16.22 -10.88
N LYS A 67 -4.51 -16.89 -11.51
CA LYS A 67 -5.36 -16.27 -12.51
C LYS A 67 -6.08 -15.05 -11.93
N LYS A 68 -6.16 -13.95 -12.69
CA LYS A 68 -6.97 -12.79 -12.29
C LYS A 68 -8.45 -13.17 -12.17
N ASN A 69 -9.16 -12.53 -11.24
CA ASN A 69 -10.57 -12.83 -10.96
C ASN A 69 -10.82 -14.32 -10.63
N ILE A 70 -9.85 -14.96 -9.99
CA ILE A 70 -9.99 -16.34 -9.52
C ILE A 70 -11.20 -16.46 -8.59
N SER A 71 -11.94 -17.56 -8.70
CA SER A 71 -13.05 -17.83 -7.80
C SER A 71 -12.56 -18.01 -6.35
N LEU A 72 -13.42 -17.77 -5.36
CA LEU A 72 -13.04 -17.95 -3.96
C LEU A 72 -12.58 -19.38 -3.66
N ASP A 73 -13.25 -20.37 -4.21
CA ASP A 73 -12.98 -21.78 -3.95
C ASP A 73 -11.68 -22.20 -4.64
N ASP A 74 -11.47 -21.82 -5.89
CA ASP A 74 -10.20 -22.06 -6.58
C ASP A 74 -9.01 -21.36 -5.90
N ASP A 75 -9.20 -20.14 -5.38
CA ASP A 75 -8.15 -19.43 -4.65
C ASP A 75 -7.78 -20.17 -3.35
N ILE A 76 -8.77 -20.68 -2.63
CA ILE A 76 -8.55 -21.53 -1.44
C ILE A 76 -7.76 -22.78 -1.83
N ASP A 77 -8.22 -23.52 -2.81
CA ASP A 77 -7.63 -24.81 -3.21
C ASP A 77 -6.21 -24.63 -3.72
N GLN A 78 -5.98 -23.66 -4.62
CA GLN A 78 -4.64 -23.39 -5.14
C GLN A 78 -3.68 -22.88 -4.06
N THR A 79 -4.17 -22.08 -3.11
CA THR A 79 -3.35 -21.61 -1.99
C THR A 79 -3.00 -22.78 -1.06
N ILE A 80 -3.93 -23.71 -0.77
CA ILE A 80 -3.66 -24.93 0.02
C ILE A 80 -2.63 -25.84 -0.69
N GLN A 81 -2.81 -26.06 -1.99
CA GLN A 81 -1.85 -26.84 -2.78
C GLN A 81 -0.45 -26.22 -2.75
N PHE A 82 -0.37 -24.88 -2.86
CA PHE A 82 0.89 -24.16 -2.76
C PHE A 82 1.55 -24.33 -1.38
N ILE A 83 0.78 -24.19 -0.31
CA ILE A 83 1.23 -24.37 1.08
C ILE A 83 1.86 -25.76 1.25
N LYS A 84 1.17 -26.81 0.80
CA LYS A 84 1.65 -28.19 0.87
C LYS A 84 2.90 -28.41 0.02
N LYS A 85 2.87 -27.98 -1.25
CA LYS A 85 3.99 -28.14 -2.21
C LYS A 85 5.30 -27.55 -1.72
N TYR A 86 5.26 -26.36 -1.11
CA TYR A 86 6.45 -25.66 -0.66
C TYR A 86 6.75 -25.83 0.84
N ASN A 87 5.93 -26.59 1.57
CA ASN A 87 6.01 -26.77 3.03
C ASN A 87 6.03 -25.40 3.74
N ILE A 88 5.03 -24.56 3.45
CA ILE A 88 4.86 -23.24 4.09
C ILE A 88 4.47 -23.45 5.55
N GLN A 89 5.08 -22.69 6.46
CA GLN A 89 4.85 -22.78 7.90
C GLN A 89 4.02 -21.61 8.44
N ILE A 90 4.09 -20.46 7.75
CA ILE A 90 3.33 -19.27 8.14
C ILE A 90 2.73 -18.66 6.86
N LEU A 91 1.44 -18.38 6.90
CA LEU A 91 0.71 -17.63 5.88
C LEU A 91 0.39 -16.24 6.40
N ILE A 92 0.79 -15.21 5.66
CA ILE A 92 0.42 -13.82 5.91
C ILE A 92 -0.55 -13.39 4.80
N ILE A 93 -1.77 -13.02 5.19
CA ILE A 93 -2.80 -12.59 4.25
C ILE A 93 -2.96 -11.08 4.34
N ASP A 94 -2.75 -10.41 3.22
CA ASP A 94 -2.98 -8.98 3.05
C ASP A 94 -3.65 -8.76 1.69
N LYS A 95 -4.98 -8.84 1.67
CA LYS A 95 -5.75 -8.95 0.44
C LYS A 95 -6.97 -8.04 0.47
N TYR A 96 -7.25 -7.39 -0.68
CA TYR A 96 -8.49 -6.68 -0.86
C TYR A 96 -9.69 -7.63 -0.77
N ASP A 97 -10.78 -7.15 -0.18
CA ASP A 97 -12.06 -7.87 -0.02
C ASP A 97 -11.90 -9.31 0.55
N LEU A 98 -11.07 -9.44 1.58
CA LEU A 98 -10.80 -10.72 2.23
C LEU A 98 -12.08 -11.36 2.79
N LYS A 99 -12.41 -12.56 2.34
CA LYS A 99 -13.60 -13.32 2.77
C LYS A 99 -13.30 -14.19 3.99
N LEU A 100 -14.28 -14.29 4.90
CA LEU A 100 -14.16 -15.12 6.10
C LEU A 100 -13.91 -16.60 5.77
N LYS A 101 -14.60 -17.17 4.76
CA LYS A 101 -14.40 -18.54 4.30
C LYS A 101 -12.94 -18.81 3.94
N PHE A 102 -12.31 -17.86 3.22
CA PHE A 102 -10.89 -17.97 2.83
C PHE A 102 -9.97 -18.12 4.05
N VAL A 103 -10.12 -17.24 5.03
CA VAL A 103 -9.30 -17.30 6.27
C VAL A 103 -9.56 -18.58 7.04
N LYS A 104 -10.84 -18.96 7.22
CA LYS A 104 -11.25 -20.15 7.98
C LYS A 104 -10.65 -21.44 7.40
N GLU A 105 -10.69 -21.60 6.07
CA GLU A 105 -10.17 -22.82 5.45
C GLU A 105 -8.63 -22.87 5.52
N LEU A 106 -7.94 -21.75 5.31
CA LEU A 106 -6.48 -21.71 5.36
C LEU A 106 -5.93 -21.88 6.77
N THR A 107 -6.61 -21.36 7.78
CA THR A 107 -6.19 -21.52 9.19
C THR A 107 -6.26 -22.98 9.68
N LYS A 108 -7.03 -23.85 9.00
CA LYS A 108 -7.03 -25.29 9.30
C LYS A 108 -5.74 -26.00 8.89
N VAL A 109 -4.98 -25.42 7.95
CA VAL A 109 -3.83 -26.10 7.32
C VAL A 109 -2.49 -25.44 7.60
N VAL A 110 -2.47 -24.18 8.03
CA VAL A 110 -1.22 -23.44 8.28
C VAL A 110 -1.44 -22.33 9.31
N ALA A 111 -0.40 -21.99 10.07
CA ALA A 111 -0.45 -20.82 10.95
C ALA A 111 -0.70 -19.56 10.13
N THR A 112 -1.84 -18.88 10.36
CA THR A 112 -2.34 -17.79 9.53
C THR A 112 -2.35 -16.48 10.29
N ILE A 113 -1.76 -15.44 9.68
CA ILE A 113 -1.76 -14.06 10.16
C ILE A 113 -2.53 -13.21 9.14
N VAL A 114 -3.46 -12.40 9.61
CA VAL A 114 -4.21 -11.47 8.77
C VAL A 114 -3.75 -10.04 9.03
N ILE A 115 -3.39 -9.32 7.97
CA ILE A 115 -3.23 -7.88 7.99
C ILE A 115 -4.51 -7.28 7.42
N SER A 116 -5.23 -6.53 8.26
CA SER A 116 -6.56 -6.03 7.95
C SER A 116 -6.58 -4.50 7.91
N ASP A 117 -7.67 -3.96 7.36
CA ASP A 117 -7.92 -2.54 7.18
C ASP A 117 -9.24 -2.11 7.79
N LEU A 118 -9.39 -0.80 7.96
CA LEU A 118 -10.60 -0.17 8.48
C LEU A 118 -11.04 -0.82 9.81
N LYS A 119 -12.34 -1.00 10.01
CA LYS A 119 -12.88 -1.63 11.23
C LYS A 119 -13.00 -3.16 11.16
N ARG A 120 -12.36 -3.81 10.19
CA ARG A 120 -12.47 -5.26 9.96
C ARG A 120 -11.43 -6.01 10.79
N ILE A 121 -11.86 -6.66 11.86
CA ILE A 121 -10.98 -7.43 12.76
C ILE A 121 -11.47 -8.85 13.02
N ASP A 122 -12.70 -9.17 12.66
CA ASP A 122 -13.33 -10.45 12.95
C ASP A 122 -12.94 -11.52 11.92
N PHE A 123 -11.71 -12.01 12.04
CA PHE A 123 -11.19 -13.11 11.24
C PHE A 123 -10.80 -14.29 12.14
N PRO A 124 -11.17 -15.54 11.80
CA PRO A 124 -10.77 -16.75 12.52
C PRO A 124 -9.34 -17.15 12.11
N ALA A 125 -8.35 -16.35 12.51
CA ALA A 125 -6.92 -16.55 12.23
C ALA A 125 -6.15 -16.82 13.54
N ASN A 126 -4.85 -17.08 13.45
CA ASN A 126 -4.02 -17.14 14.66
C ASN A 126 -3.75 -15.74 15.22
N LEU A 127 -3.49 -14.77 14.34
CA LEU A 127 -3.29 -13.37 14.71
C LEU A 127 -3.94 -12.44 13.69
N VAL A 128 -4.39 -11.27 14.14
CA VAL A 128 -4.86 -10.17 13.29
C VAL A 128 -4.10 -8.89 13.67
N PHE A 129 -3.55 -8.21 12.67
CA PHE A 129 -2.96 -6.89 12.81
C PHE A 129 -3.78 -5.87 12.02
N ASN A 130 -4.11 -4.75 12.65
CA ASN A 130 -4.85 -3.68 12.00
C ASN A 130 -4.34 -2.31 12.44
N GLY A 131 -3.57 -1.66 11.57
CA GLY A 131 -2.97 -0.35 11.81
C GLY A 131 -3.93 0.84 11.61
N PHE A 132 -5.22 0.62 11.46
CA PHE A 132 -6.19 1.68 11.19
C PHE A 132 -6.24 2.73 12.30
N ILE A 133 -6.11 4.01 11.93
CA ILE A 133 -6.10 5.16 12.86
C ILE A 133 -7.39 5.29 13.68
N GLY A 134 -8.51 4.72 13.22
CA GLY A 134 -9.77 4.71 13.96
C GLY A 134 -9.79 3.79 15.19
N PHE A 135 -8.70 3.04 15.43
CA PHE A 135 -8.50 2.27 16.63
C PHE A 135 -7.48 2.93 17.56
N LYS A 136 -7.73 2.89 18.87
CA LYS A 136 -6.68 3.13 19.87
C LYS A 136 -5.68 1.97 19.85
N ASN A 137 -4.41 2.25 20.15
CA ASN A 137 -3.40 1.20 20.29
C ASN A 137 -3.74 0.25 21.44
N LYS A 138 -4.10 -1.00 21.11
CA LYS A 138 -4.48 -2.04 22.08
C LYS A 138 -4.38 -3.42 21.49
N SER A 139 -4.42 -4.44 22.34
CA SER A 139 -4.68 -5.81 21.94
C SER A 139 -6.00 -6.31 22.54
N ILE A 140 -6.79 -7.03 21.77
CA ILE A 140 -8.07 -7.61 22.19
C ILE A 140 -8.23 -9.00 21.58
N LEU A 141 -9.18 -9.76 22.07
CA LEU A 141 -9.70 -10.94 21.38
C LEU A 141 -10.92 -10.52 20.55
N ASN A 142 -10.99 -11.00 19.30
CA ASN A 142 -12.18 -10.82 18.47
C ASN A 142 -13.24 -11.91 18.79
N LYS A 143 -14.37 -11.89 18.07
CA LYS A 143 -15.47 -12.84 18.31
C LYS A 143 -15.12 -14.31 18.05
N TYR A 144 -13.98 -14.60 17.41
CA TYR A 144 -13.46 -15.96 17.17
C TYR A 144 -12.37 -16.36 18.16
N GLY A 145 -12.10 -15.54 19.18
CA GLY A 145 -11.00 -15.76 20.13
C GLY A 145 -9.61 -15.44 19.56
N THR A 146 -9.55 -14.86 18.36
CA THR A 146 -8.28 -14.47 17.74
C THR A 146 -7.70 -13.22 18.38
N LYS A 147 -6.42 -13.25 18.73
CA LYS A 147 -5.72 -12.06 19.25
C LYS A 147 -5.50 -11.03 18.13
N CYS A 148 -6.02 -9.83 18.36
CA CYS A 148 -5.94 -8.71 17.44
C CYS A 148 -5.07 -7.61 18.03
N PHE A 149 -4.14 -7.08 17.23
CA PHE A 149 -3.29 -5.95 17.54
C PHE A 149 -3.77 -4.75 16.72
N LEU A 150 -4.29 -3.72 17.39
CA LEU A 150 -5.04 -2.63 16.78
C LEU A 150 -4.39 -1.28 17.00
N GLY A 151 -4.52 -0.40 16.02
CA GLY A 151 -4.14 1.00 16.09
C GLY A 151 -2.84 1.36 15.35
N PRO A 152 -2.53 2.65 15.26
CA PRO A 152 -1.44 3.17 14.42
C PRO A 152 -0.05 2.57 14.67
N ASN A 153 0.22 2.09 15.90
CA ASN A 153 1.50 1.43 16.20
C ASN A 153 1.73 0.14 15.42
N TYR A 154 0.68 -0.43 14.85
CA TYR A 154 0.75 -1.65 14.04
C TYR A 154 0.63 -1.36 12.54
N GLN A 155 0.73 -0.09 12.14
CA GLN A 155 0.79 0.27 10.73
C GLN A 155 2.14 -0.12 10.14
N ILE A 156 2.10 -0.89 9.05
CA ILE A 156 3.30 -1.35 8.36
C ILE A 156 3.71 -0.31 7.32
N LEU A 157 4.80 0.38 7.58
CA LEU A 157 5.36 1.40 6.71
C LEU A 157 6.74 0.99 6.18
N ASP A 158 7.16 1.60 5.09
CA ASP A 158 8.53 1.48 4.61
C ASP A 158 9.47 2.22 5.57
N SER A 159 10.53 1.53 6.02
CA SER A 159 11.51 2.08 6.97
C SER A 159 12.19 3.38 6.48
N ARG A 160 12.17 3.63 5.17
CA ARG A 160 12.69 4.88 4.61
C ARG A 160 11.93 6.12 5.06
N PHE A 161 10.64 5.97 5.42
CA PHE A 161 9.83 7.07 5.95
C PHE A 161 9.99 7.27 7.46
N SER A 162 10.67 6.36 8.17
CA SER A 162 10.96 6.54 9.61
C SER A 162 12.16 7.46 9.87
N LYS A 163 12.94 7.78 8.86
CA LYS A 163 14.12 8.64 8.99
C LYS A 163 13.73 10.11 8.79
N LYS A 164 14.03 10.94 9.77
CA LYS A 164 13.94 12.40 9.65
C LYS A 164 15.00 12.89 8.65
N LEU A 165 14.61 13.01 7.37
CA LEU A 165 15.49 13.56 6.34
C LEU A 165 15.50 15.09 6.45
N ARG A 166 16.61 15.66 6.90
CA ARG A 166 16.82 17.12 6.93
C ARG A 166 17.36 17.57 5.58
N LEU A 167 16.48 17.79 4.60
CA LEU A 167 16.83 18.28 3.28
C LEU A 167 16.41 19.75 3.11
N LYS A 168 17.16 20.50 2.30
CA LYS A 168 16.79 21.84 1.90
C LYS A 168 15.44 21.82 1.19
N LYS A 169 14.49 22.63 1.62
CA LYS A 169 13.17 22.77 0.99
C LYS A 169 13.33 23.41 -0.38
N LYS A 170 12.87 22.72 -1.42
CA LYS A 170 12.92 23.14 -2.83
C LYS A 170 11.55 23.54 -3.37
N TYR A 171 10.50 22.95 -2.79
CA TYR A 171 9.12 23.12 -3.22
C TYR A 171 8.28 23.63 -2.08
N ASP A 172 7.37 24.54 -2.39
CA ASP A 172 6.38 25.01 -1.44
C ASP A 172 5.32 23.93 -1.22
N LEU A 173 4.95 23.24 -2.29
CA LEU A 173 3.93 22.20 -2.29
C LEU A 173 4.37 20.97 -3.09
N LEU A 174 4.10 19.78 -2.55
CA LEU A 174 4.09 18.52 -3.28
C LEU A 174 2.65 18.00 -3.34
N THR A 175 2.23 17.50 -4.50
CA THR A 175 0.94 16.85 -4.66
C THR A 175 1.12 15.42 -5.18
N THR A 176 0.39 14.45 -4.59
CA THR A 176 0.38 13.05 -5.05
C THR A 176 -0.91 12.36 -4.61
N PHE A 177 -1.54 11.63 -5.53
CA PHE A 177 -2.84 11.00 -5.29
C PHE A 177 -2.78 9.46 -5.39
N GLY A 178 -1.60 8.90 -5.05
CA GLY A 178 -1.39 7.46 -5.01
C GLY A 178 -1.13 6.82 -6.36
N GLY A 179 -1.37 5.53 -6.44
CA GLY A 179 -1.10 4.75 -7.65
C GLY A 179 -2.01 5.10 -8.83
N PHE A 180 -3.24 5.47 -8.51
CA PHE A 180 -4.31 5.79 -9.45
C PHE A 180 -5.12 6.98 -8.96
N ASP A 181 -5.20 8.01 -9.77
CA ASP A 181 -5.94 9.23 -9.52
C ASP A 181 -7.27 9.19 -10.30
N GLU A 182 -8.22 8.41 -9.79
CA GLU A 182 -9.51 8.14 -10.44
C GLU A 182 -10.31 9.41 -10.71
N LYS A 183 -10.29 10.34 -9.75
CA LYS A 183 -11.04 11.60 -9.81
C LYS A 183 -10.29 12.73 -10.49
N ASP A 184 -9.12 12.45 -11.07
CA ASP A 184 -8.27 13.45 -11.73
C ASP A 184 -7.93 14.65 -10.83
N LEU A 185 -7.71 14.37 -9.55
CA LEU A 185 -7.38 15.38 -8.54
C LEU A 185 -6.09 16.13 -8.90
N SER A 186 -5.16 15.45 -9.59
CA SER A 186 -3.95 16.08 -10.12
C SER A 186 -4.26 17.30 -10.99
N ASN A 187 -5.14 17.14 -11.99
CA ASN A 187 -5.56 18.26 -12.84
C ASN A 187 -6.34 19.32 -12.07
N MET A 188 -7.26 18.89 -11.20
CA MET A 188 -8.08 19.82 -10.43
C MET A 188 -7.23 20.74 -9.56
N ILE A 189 -6.26 20.17 -8.82
CA ILE A 189 -5.36 20.93 -7.95
C ILE A 189 -4.47 21.87 -8.76
N ILE A 190 -3.84 21.38 -9.84
CA ILE A 190 -2.95 22.21 -10.64
C ILE A 190 -3.72 23.35 -11.32
N LYS A 191 -4.92 23.09 -11.82
CA LYS A 191 -5.80 24.15 -12.36
C LYS A 191 -6.11 25.21 -11.31
N LYS A 192 -6.42 24.81 -10.09
CA LYS A 192 -6.70 25.74 -8.98
C LYS A 192 -5.47 26.55 -8.59
N LEU A 193 -4.29 25.90 -8.51
CA LEU A 193 -3.02 26.58 -8.20
C LEU A 193 -2.58 27.52 -9.32
N SER A 194 -2.90 27.22 -10.59
CA SER A 194 -2.58 28.10 -11.74
C SER A 194 -3.33 29.42 -11.72
N SER A 195 -4.43 29.51 -10.99
CA SER A 195 -5.18 30.75 -10.79
C SER A 195 -4.77 31.50 -9.50
N SER A 196 -3.73 31.04 -8.81
CA SER A 196 -3.22 31.69 -7.61
C SER A 196 -2.39 32.94 -7.97
N GLU A 197 -2.48 33.96 -7.13
CA GLU A 197 -1.63 35.16 -7.23
C GLU A 197 -0.28 34.98 -6.51
N TYR A 198 -0.10 33.86 -5.78
CA TYR A 198 1.14 33.58 -5.06
C TYR A 198 2.13 32.84 -5.93
N ASP A 199 3.40 33.22 -5.86
CA ASP A 199 4.50 32.49 -6.51
C ASP A 199 4.72 31.16 -5.81
N LEU A 200 4.36 30.06 -6.46
CA LEU A 200 4.42 28.71 -5.93
C LEU A 200 5.36 27.83 -6.74
N LYS A 201 6.26 27.14 -6.03
CA LYS A 201 7.06 26.03 -6.60
C LYS A 201 6.39 24.73 -6.22
N VAL A 202 5.74 24.10 -7.18
CA VAL A 202 4.93 22.88 -6.98
C VAL A 202 5.59 21.69 -7.63
N LYS A 203 5.64 20.58 -6.90
CA LYS A 203 5.98 19.26 -7.42
C LYS A 203 4.75 18.40 -7.50
N LEU A 204 4.44 17.87 -8.69
CA LEU A 204 3.38 16.90 -8.91
C LEU A 204 4.00 15.52 -9.16
N ILE A 205 3.65 14.54 -8.34
CA ILE A 205 4.06 13.15 -8.53
C ILE A 205 2.84 12.35 -8.97
N LEU A 206 2.88 11.90 -10.22
CA LEU A 206 1.85 11.05 -10.81
C LEU A 206 2.06 9.59 -10.38
N GLY A 207 0.97 8.89 -10.10
CA GLY A 207 1.01 7.46 -9.86
C GLY A 207 1.38 6.66 -11.11
N PRO A 208 1.88 5.42 -10.96
CA PRO A 208 2.29 4.58 -12.09
C PRO A 208 1.16 4.28 -13.08
N ALA A 209 -0.08 4.26 -12.61
CA ALA A 209 -1.27 4.01 -13.44
C ALA A 209 -1.92 5.27 -14.00
N TYR A 210 -1.41 6.46 -13.65
CA TYR A 210 -1.95 7.72 -14.19
C TYR A 210 -1.54 7.89 -15.64
N ASP A 211 -2.50 8.14 -16.54
CA ASP A 211 -2.23 8.50 -17.94
C ASP A 211 -1.81 9.97 -18.03
N PRO A 212 -0.54 10.28 -18.37
CA PRO A 212 -0.08 11.66 -18.51
C PRO A 212 -0.84 12.48 -19.57
N LYS A 213 -1.47 11.82 -20.54
CA LYS A 213 -2.31 12.49 -21.55
C LYS A 213 -3.55 13.14 -20.94
N LYS A 214 -3.98 12.69 -19.77
CA LYS A 214 -5.06 13.32 -18.99
C LYS A 214 -4.63 14.67 -18.40
N LEU A 215 -3.33 14.91 -18.19
CA LEU A 215 -2.83 16.22 -17.79
C LEU A 215 -3.08 17.19 -18.96
N LYS A 216 -4.20 17.92 -18.85
CA LYS A 216 -4.50 18.99 -19.80
C LYS A 216 -3.33 19.97 -19.81
N GLN A 217 -3.01 20.53 -21.00
CA GLN A 217 -1.96 21.52 -21.12
C GLN A 217 -2.17 22.62 -20.06
N ILE A 218 -1.34 22.59 -19.04
CA ILE A 218 -1.37 23.56 -17.98
C ILE A 218 -0.81 24.83 -18.60
N LYS A 219 -1.64 25.86 -18.74
CA LYS A 219 -1.15 27.16 -19.15
C LYS A 219 -0.03 27.57 -18.20
N LYS A 220 1.17 27.78 -18.74
CA LYS A 220 2.27 28.37 -17.98
C LYS A 220 1.76 29.70 -17.41
N THR A 221 1.64 29.77 -16.10
CA THR A 221 1.28 31.02 -15.43
C THR A 221 2.54 31.63 -14.84
N LYS A 222 2.57 32.96 -14.70
CA LYS A 222 3.71 33.68 -14.15
C LYS A 222 4.06 33.23 -12.73
N HIS A 223 3.05 32.79 -11.98
CA HIS A 223 3.15 32.50 -10.55
C HIS A 223 3.27 31.00 -10.21
N LEU A 224 3.21 30.08 -11.19
CA LEU A 224 3.30 28.64 -10.94
C LEU A 224 4.52 28.02 -11.62
N SER A 225 5.54 27.69 -10.83
CA SER A 225 6.65 26.84 -11.25
C SER A 225 6.32 25.38 -10.94
N LEU A 226 5.93 24.62 -12.00
CA LEU A 226 5.48 23.24 -11.87
C LEU A 226 6.53 22.24 -12.34
N ASN A 227 6.91 21.30 -11.48
CA ASN A 227 7.73 20.14 -11.79
C ASN A 227 6.87 18.87 -11.72
N VAL A 228 6.68 18.19 -12.84
CA VAL A 228 5.90 16.94 -12.93
C VAL A 228 6.83 15.77 -13.11
N ILE A 229 6.68 14.75 -12.26
CA ILE A 229 7.38 13.46 -12.42
C ILE A 229 6.36 12.32 -12.45
N LYS A 230 6.59 11.38 -13.36
CA LYS A 230 5.82 10.14 -13.43
C LYS A 230 6.52 9.10 -12.55
N HIS A 231 5.94 8.79 -11.41
CA HIS A 231 6.45 7.80 -10.47
C HIS A 231 7.85 8.15 -9.88
N THR A 232 8.09 7.72 -8.66
CA THR A 232 9.39 7.85 -7.99
C THR A 232 9.60 6.69 -7.01
N ASN A 233 10.80 6.15 -6.99
CA ASN A 233 11.23 5.18 -5.98
C ASN A 233 11.76 5.86 -4.70
N ASN A 234 11.79 7.20 -4.67
CA ASN A 234 12.35 8.01 -3.59
C ASN A 234 11.34 9.01 -3.02
N LEU A 235 10.05 8.60 -2.90
CA LEU A 235 8.98 9.48 -2.44
C LEU A 235 9.33 10.18 -1.13
N GLN A 236 10.00 9.50 -0.20
CA GLN A 236 10.45 10.09 1.07
C GLN A 236 11.39 11.28 0.90
N LYS A 237 12.27 11.26 -0.12
CA LYS A 237 13.16 12.41 -0.43
C LYS A 237 12.38 13.58 -1.03
N GLU A 238 11.43 13.28 -1.92
CA GLU A 238 10.58 14.29 -2.54
C GLU A 238 9.72 15.01 -1.48
N ILE A 239 9.12 14.24 -0.58
CA ILE A 239 8.38 14.75 0.58
C ILE A 239 9.28 15.62 1.47
N ALA A 240 10.48 15.14 1.80
CA ALA A 240 11.41 15.87 2.67
C ALA A 240 11.87 17.22 2.06
N GLN A 241 11.88 17.35 0.73
CA GLN A 241 12.22 18.59 0.00
C GLN A 241 11.04 19.56 -0.14
N SER A 242 9.85 19.19 0.33
CA SER A 242 8.64 20.01 0.21
C SER A 242 8.24 20.59 1.57
N LYS A 243 7.68 21.80 1.59
CA LYS A 243 7.20 22.46 2.81
C LYS A 243 5.86 21.86 3.26
N PHE A 244 4.98 21.58 2.30
CA PHE A 244 3.62 21.07 2.51
C PHE A 244 3.29 19.99 1.48
N VAL A 245 2.40 19.06 1.83
CA VAL A 245 1.96 17.99 0.92
C VAL A 245 0.44 17.95 0.83
N ILE A 246 -0.10 17.81 -0.39
CA ILE A 246 -1.51 17.42 -0.60
C ILE A 246 -1.52 16.00 -1.17
N CYS A 247 -2.24 15.11 -0.52
CA CYS A 247 -2.34 13.71 -0.95
C CYS A 247 -3.76 13.17 -0.84
N SER A 248 -4.01 11.98 -1.39
CA SER A 248 -5.20 11.21 -1.06
C SER A 248 -5.02 10.47 0.25
N GLY A 249 -6.15 10.07 0.88
CA GLY A 249 -6.12 9.16 2.02
C GLY A 249 -5.54 7.80 1.63
N GLY A 250 -4.83 7.17 2.54
CA GLY A 250 -4.16 5.89 2.34
C GLY A 250 -2.86 5.79 3.11
N ILE A 251 -1.95 4.92 2.66
CA ILE A 251 -0.68 4.66 3.34
C ILE A 251 0.20 5.90 3.43
N THR A 252 0.17 6.76 2.39
CA THR A 252 0.95 8.00 2.32
C THR A 252 0.62 8.96 3.49
N THR A 253 -0.61 8.95 3.98
CA THR A 253 -1.00 9.74 5.16
C THR A 253 -0.19 9.35 6.40
N TYR A 254 -0.02 8.05 6.64
CA TYR A 254 0.77 7.55 7.77
C TYR A 254 2.28 7.81 7.55
N GLU A 255 2.75 7.73 6.31
CA GLU A 255 4.13 8.08 5.95
C GLU A 255 4.42 9.54 6.26
N LEU A 256 3.52 10.46 5.92
CA LEU A 256 3.63 11.88 6.20
C LEU A 256 3.60 12.18 7.71
N CYS A 257 2.69 11.55 8.45
CA CYS A 257 2.65 11.63 9.92
C CYS A 257 4.00 11.19 10.52
N ASN A 258 4.54 10.07 10.05
CA ASN A 258 5.80 9.54 10.56
C ASN A 258 6.99 10.45 10.25
N MET A 259 6.99 11.10 9.09
CA MET A 259 7.99 12.08 8.69
C MET A 259 7.79 13.47 9.34
N GLN A 260 6.66 13.71 10.02
CA GLN A 260 6.29 15.00 10.62
C GLN A 260 6.25 16.14 9.59
N ILE A 261 5.73 15.89 8.40
CA ILE A 261 5.55 16.88 7.35
C ILE A 261 4.09 17.36 7.38
N PRO A 262 3.83 18.69 7.36
CA PRO A 262 2.48 19.22 7.28
C PRO A 262 1.79 18.80 5.98
N PHE A 263 0.52 18.39 6.05
CA PHE A 263 -0.21 17.93 4.88
C PHE A 263 -1.72 18.16 4.98
N ALA A 264 -2.37 18.06 3.82
CA ALA A 264 -3.83 17.98 3.68
C ALA A 264 -4.22 16.75 2.87
N ILE A 265 -5.41 16.21 3.14
CA ILE A 265 -5.95 15.04 2.47
C ILE A 265 -7.14 15.45 1.63
N ILE A 266 -7.19 14.97 0.38
CA ILE A 266 -8.38 15.02 -0.47
C ILE A 266 -8.84 13.59 -0.71
N CYS A 267 -9.98 13.23 -0.12
CA CYS A 267 -10.50 11.86 -0.20
C CYS A 267 -11.03 11.53 -1.60
N GLN A 268 -10.55 10.45 -2.17
CA GLN A 268 -11.05 9.90 -3.45
C GLN A 268 -12.29 9.01 -3.22
N VAL A 269 -12.34 8.33 -2.09
CA VAL A 269 -13.40 7.40 -1.70
C VAL A 269 -13.85 7.63 -0.26
N LYS A 270 -15.09 7.20 0.06
CA LYS A 270 -15.72 7.49 1.37
C LYS A 270 -14.97 6.95 2.59
N HIS A 271 -14.14 5.95 2.44
CA HIS A 271 -13.42 5.33 3.55
C HIS A 271 -12.01 5.90 3.79
N GLN A 272 -11.58 6.87 2.99
CA GLN A 272 -10.36 7.66 3.21
C GLN A 272 -10.64 8.89 4.14
#